data_cc0e02bc9afad12846851df20f78d5fc
#
_entry.id   cc0e02bc9afad12846851df20f78d5fc
#
_cell.length_a   1.000
_cell.length_b   1.000
_cell.length_c   1.000
_cell.angle_alpha   90.00
_cell.angle_beta   90.00
_cell.angle_gamma   90.00
#
_symmetry.space_group_name_H-M   'P 1'
#
loop_
_entity.id
_entity.type
_entity.pdbx_description
1 polymer ?
#
loop_
_entity_poly.entity_id
_entity_poly.type
_entity_poly.pdbx_seq_one_letter_code
_entity_poly.pdbx_strand_id
1 'polypeptide(L)'
;MANPKLSNTKKVDIERAIANGWTNRTIAEKIKVSMGTVSNVRHGLLAGELELKKLRLQAKESGRRHSDAMGEIVRLNKELALFTNVTDHMRHFRPVNIKPKQGGKGEATAMVSVTDWHLEETVDLAAVNGVNEFNLKIAQRRIKQLWQSIAGLIDMCRSKSRIDELVIMLLGDLVNGWIHEEFLVSNSLTPPEATLRVFDELVSGLSFLLKETGVKNIIVPCVCGNHGRITKRKMSKKSAETTYDWLIYQLLARWFETQGEKRIRFVLPRGDMTYIKVYDKVIRLTHGDNIRYQGGIGGVHIPLRKALDRWNTCTRADYNYLGHWHTNLSGEDYRMSGSIIGYNEFCIRIKAQFQLPSQAFELQHPRYGATGAFPLIVS
;
A
#
# COMPACT_ATOMS: atom_id res chain seq x y z
N MET A 1 -70.51 -20.30 -40.30
CA MET A 1 -70.05 -19.69 -41.56
C MET A 1 -68.66 -19.14 -41.36
N ALA A 2 -67.67 -19.70 -42.04
CA ALA A 2 -66.27 -19.26 -41.90
C ALA A 2 -66.12 -17.86 -42.50
N ASN A 3 -65.56 -16.93 -41.73
CA ASN A 3 -65.32 -15.56 -42.22
C ASN A 3 -64.30 -15.65 -43.38
N PRO A 4 -64.59 -15.04 -44.54
CA PRO A 4 -63.71 -15.07 -45.70
C PRO A 4 -62.38 -14.41 -45.29
N LYS A 5 -61.21 -15.11 -45.53
CA LYS A 5 -59.90 -14.59 -45.28
C LYS A 5 -59.72 -13.25 -46.00
N LEU A 6 -59.34 -12.22 -45.26
CA LEU A 6 -59.02 -10.89 -45.79
C LEU A 6 -57.90 -11.01 -46.86
N SER A 7 -58.18 -10.46 -48.08
CA SER A 7 -57.13 -10.49 -49.13
C SER A 7 -55.98 -9.59 -48.75
N ASN A 8 -54.76 -9.97 -49.16
CA ASN A 8 -53.52 -9.19 -48.86
C ASN A 8 -53.67 -7.74 -49.33
N THR A 9 -54.30 -7.50 -50.47
CA THR A 9 -54.50 -6.15 -51.01
C THR A 9 -55.37 -5.30 -50.06
N LYS A 10 -56.50 -5.84 -49.58
CA LYS A 10 -57.38 -5.12 -48.62
C LYS A 10 -56.67 -4.89 -47.29
N LYS A 11 -55.77 -5.81 -46.86
CA LYS A 11 -54.98 -5.64 -45.62
C LYS A 11 -53.99 -4.44 -45.75
N VAL A 12 -53.32 -4.34 -46.89
CA VAL A 12 -52.36 -3.22 -47.16
C VAL A 12 -53.15 -1.89 -47.25
N ASP A 13 -54.34 -1.87 -47.87
CA ASP A 13 -55.15 -0.65 -47.95
C ASP A 13 -55.63 -0.21 -46.55
N ILE A 14 -55.99 -1.14 -45.65
CA ILE A 14 -56.35 -0.84 -44.28
C ILE A 14 -55.13 -0.28 -43.51
N GLU A 15 -53.99 -0.90 -43.65
CA GLU A 15 -52.75 -0.46 -42.98
C GLU A 15 -52.39 0.96 -43.42
N ARG A 16 -52.44 1.27 -44.72
CA ARG A 16 -52.19 2.61 -45.26
C ARG A 16 -53.23 3.64 -44.77
N ALA A 17 -54.51 3.29 -44.69
CA ALA A 17 -55.56 4.16 -44.16
C ALA A 17 -55.38 4.42 -42.64
N ILE A 18 -54.91 3.41 -41.87
CA ILE A 18 -54.56 3.56 -40.45
C ILE A 18 -53.35 4.53 -40.28
N ALA A 19 -52.32 4.37 -41.10
CA ALA A 19 -51.16 5.26 -41.08
C ALA A 19 -51.52 6.71 -41.41
N ASN A 20 -52.56 6.94 -42.29
CA ASN A 20 -53.07 8.26 -42.64
C ASN A 20 -54.05 8.81 -41.59
N GLY A 21 -54.22 8.17 -40.43
CA GLY A 21 -55.01 8.67 -39.32
C GLY A 21 -56.55 8.48 -39.45
N TRP A 22 -57.05 7.65 -40.42
CA TRP A 22 -58.43 7.42 -40.58
C TRP A 22 -59.07 6.64 -39.42
N THR A 23 -60.34 6.96 -39.11
CA THR A 23 -61.07 6.22 -38.06
C THR A 23 -61.46 4.82 -38.56
N ASN A 24 -61.64 3.88 -37.63
CA ASN A 24 -62.08 2.51 -38.00
C ASN A 24 -63.40 2.51 -38.80
N ARG A 25 -64.32 3.42 -38.52
CA ARG A 25 -65.61 3.55 -39.23
C ARG A 25 -65.35 4.00 -40.65
N THR A 26 -64.55 5.04 -40.87
CA THR A 26 -64.25 5.55 -42.21
C THR A 26 -63.54 4.51 -43.07
N ILE A 27 -62.62 3.74 -42.50
CA ILE A 27 -61.85 2.66 -43.16
C ILE A 27 -62.87 1.52 -43.55
N ALA A 28 -63.69 1.10 -42.60
CA ALA A 28 -64.63 0.03 -42.81
C ALA A 28 -65.64 0.35 -43.96
N GLU A 29 -66.19 1.59 -44.04
CA GLU A 29 -67.04 2.07 -45.05
C GLU A 29 -66.40 2.15 -46.47
N LYS A 30 -65.20 2.71 -46.54
CA LYS A 30 -64.47 2.91 -47.83
C LYS A 30 -63.91 1.63 -48.43
N ILE A 31 -63.34 0.75 -47.59
CA ILE A 31 -62.70 -0.51 -48.07
C ILE A 31 -63.69 -1.67 -48.09
N LYS A 32 -64.93 -1.44 -47.65
CA LYS A 32 -66.08 -2.44 -47.61
C LYS A 32 -65.68 -3.69 -46.83
N VAL A 33 -65.30 -3.49 -45.56
CA VAL A 33 -64.90 -4.54 -44.57
C VAL A 33 -65.63 -4.26 -43.24
N SER A 34 -65.66 -5.26 -42.35
CA SER A 34 -66.26 -5.03 -41.03
C SER A 34 -65.34 -4.15 -40.14
N MET A 35 -65.93 -3.39 -39.22
CA MET A 35 -65.18 -2.62 -38.21
C MET A 35 -64.28 -3.50 -37.38
N GLY A 36 -64.73 -4.75 -37.07
CA GLY A 36 -63.92 -5.73 -36.36
C GLY A 36 -62.64 -6.13 -37.14
N THR A 37 -62.75 -6.24 -38.49
CA THR A 37 -61.64 -6.51 -39.36
C THR A 37 -60.59 -5.38 -39.29
N VAL A 38 -61.01 -4.11 -39.33
CA VAL A 38 -60.11 -2.94 -39.21
C VAL A 38 -59.48 -2.87 -37.83
N SER A 39 -60.27 -3.14 -36.79
CA SER A 39 -59.72 -3.18 -35.39
C SER A 39 -58.69 -4.24 -35.21
N ASN A 40 -58.87 -5.44 -35.75
CA ASN A 40 -57.86 -6.53 -35.68
C ASN A 40 -56.59 -6.17 -36.41
N VAL A 41 -56.61 -5.53 -37.58
CA VAL A 41 -55.46 -5.08 -38.30
C VAL A 41 -54.71 -3.99 -37.50
N ARG A 42 -55.46 -3.03 -36.92
CA ARG A 42 -54.91 -1.97 -36.08
C ARG A 42 -54.19 -2.53 -34.82
N HIS A 43 -54.81 -3.51 -34.14
CA HIS A 43 -54.20 -4.18 -32.99
C HIS A 43 -52.95 -4.97 -33.39
N GLY A 44 -52.93 -5.60 -34.55
CA GLY A 44 -51.76 -6.32 -35.08
C GLY A 44 -50.57 -5.37 -35.38
N LEU A 45 -50.87 -4.18 -35.95
CA LEU A 45 -49.83 -3.16 -36.16
C LEU A 45 -49.25 -2.64 -34.85
N LEU A 46 -50.10 -2.32 -33.87
CA LEU A 46 -49.64 -1.86 -32.55
C LEU A 46 -48.81 -2.93 -31.82
N ALA A 47 -49.23 -4.20 -31.93
CA ALA A 47 -48.44 -5.31 -31.37
C ALA A 47 -47.06 -5.47 -32.05
N GLY A 48 -47.00 -5.32 -33.38
CA GLY A 48 -45.75 -5.35 -34.15
C GLY A 48 -44.80 -4.19 -33.78
N GLU A 49 -45.35 -2.98 -33.62
CA GLU A 49 -44.55 -1.82 -33.18
C GLU A 49 -44.01 -2.01 -31.76
N LEU A 50 -44.79 -2.58 -30.85
CA LEU A 50 -44.37 -2.88 -29.49
C LEU A 50 -43.24 -3.92 -29.49
N GLU A 51 -43.34 -4.97 -30.30
CA GLU A 51 -42.34 -6.01 -30.43
C GLU A 51 -41.04 -5.46 -31.02
N LEU A 52 -41.12 -4.62 -32.07
CA LEU A 52 -39.95 -3.94 -32.63
C LEU A 52 -39.27 -3.03 -31.61
N LYS A 53 -40.04 -2.35 -30.77
CA LYS A 53 -39.50 -1.52 -29.69
C LYS A 53 -38.76 -2.34 -28.63
N LYS A 54 -39.32 -3.51 -28.28
CA LYS A 54 -38.64 -4.47 -27.37
C LYS A 54 -37.33 -4.97 -27.95
N LEU A 55 -37.33 -5.40 -29.22
CA LEU A 55 -36.11 -5.87 -29.91
C LEU A 55 -35.06 -4.79 -30.00
N ARG A 56 -35.41 -3.54 -30.24
CA ARG A 56 -34.48 -2.40 -30.23
C ARG A 56 -33.89 -2.15 -28.85
N LEU A 57 -34.67 -2.26 -27.79
CA LEU A 57 -34.21 -2.16 -26.41
C LEU A 57 -33.23 -3.29 -26.08
N GLN A 58 -33.58 -4.53 -26.41
CA GLN A 58 -32.68 -5.69 -26.19
C GLN A 58 -31.36 -5.57 -26.97
N ALA A 59 -31.39 -5.12 -28.22
CA ALA A 59 -30.19 -4.87 -29.01
C ALA A 59 -29.32 -3.78 -28.39
N LYS A 60 -29.92 -2.72 -27.85
CA LYS A 60 -29.20 -1.65 -27.16
C LYS A 60 -28.56 -2.12 -25.86
N GLU A 61 -29.24 -2.96 -25.09
CA GLU A 61 -28.71 -3.57 -23.87
C GLU A 61 -27.59 -4.57 -24.17
N SER A 62 -27.75 -5.40 -25.19
CA SER A 62 -26.70 -6.32 -25.67
C SER A 62 -25.44 -5.57 -26.12
N GLY A 63 -25.61 -4.46 -26.87
CA GLY A 63 -24.52 -3.60 -27.28
C GLY A 63 -23.76 -2.97 -26.09
N ARG A 64 -24.51 -2.53 -25.04
CA ARG A 64 -23.90 -2.04 -23.80
C ARG A 64 -23.10 -3.14 -23.10
N ARG A 65 -23.68 -4.34 -22.90
CA ARG A 65 -22.98 -5.47 -22.29
C ARG A 65 -21.70 -5.85 -23.06
N HIS A 66 -21.76 -5.81 -24.40
CA HIS A 66 -20.58 -6.07 -25.24
C HIS A 66 -19.50 -4.99 -25.07
N SER A 67 -19.87 -3.73 -25.01
CA SER A 67 -18.95 -2.61 -24.75
C SER A 67 -18.31 -2.70 -23.38
N ASP A 68 -19.11 -3.03 -22.35
CA ASP A 68 -18.62 -3.18 -20.98
C ASP A 68 -17.65 -4.37 -20.86
N ALA A 69 -17.96 -5.49 -21.53
CA ALA A 69 -17.09 -6.66 -21.59
C ALA A 69 -15.77 -6.36 -22.32
N MET A 70 -15.81 -5.60 -23.41
CA MET A 70 -14.59 -5.18 -24.11
C MET A 70 -13.75 -4.23 -23.26
N GLY A 71 -14.37 -3.31 -22.54
CA GLY A 71 -13.69 -2.44 -21.56
C GLY A 71 -12.97 -3.26 -20.48
N GLU A 72 -13.62 -4.29 -19.96
CA GLU A 72 -13.05 -5.19 -18.96
C GLU A 72 -11.88 -6.03 -19.52
N ILE A 73 -12.00 -6.54 -20.74
CA ILE A 73 -10.90 -7.25 -21.44
C ILE A 73 -9.69 -6.34 -21.62
N VAL A 74 -9.88 -5.09 -22.04
CA VAL A 74 -8.78 -4.13 -22.17
C VAL A 74 -8.12 -3.84 -20.82
N ARG A 75 -8.93 -3.71 -19.76
CA ARG A 75 -8.44 -3.54 -18.39
C ARG A 75 -7.62 -4.73 -17.93
N LEU A 76 -8.16 -5.95 -18.10
CA LEU A 76 -7.49 -7.20 -17.72
C LEU A 76 -6.20 -7.43 -18.52
N ASN A 77 -6.17 -7.09 -19.80
CA ASN A 77 -4.95 -7.17 -20.60
C ASN A 77 -3.88 -6.18 -20.15
N LYS A 78 -4.25 -4.95 -19.75
CA LYS A 78 -3.30 -4.01 -19.12
C LYS A 78 -2.77 -4.53 -17.79
N GLU A 79 -3.64 -5.11 -16.96
CA GLU A 79 -3.22 -5.74 -15.70
C GLU A 79 -2.30 -6.93 -15.95
N LEU A 80 -2.60 -7.78 -16.92
CA LEU A 80 -1.76 -8.92 -17.31
C LEU A 80 -0.38 -8.46 -17.81
N ALA A 81 -0.33 -7.41 -18.63
CA ALA A 81 0.93 -6.83 -19.10
C ALA A 81 1.77 -6.25 -17.94
N LEU A 82 1.13 -5.68 -16.92
CA LEU A 82 1.81 -5.25 -15.70
C LEU A 82 2.35 -6.44 -14.90
N PHE A 83 1.59 -7.55 -14.81
CA PHE A 83 2.04 -8.77 -14.14
C PHE A 83 3.21 -9.44 -14.89
N THR A 84 3.18 -9.51 -16.22
CA THR A 84 4.28 -10.05 -17.02
C THR A 84 5.54 -9.19 -16.90
N ASN A 85 5.42 -7.87 -16.90
CA ASN A 85 6.54 -6.97 -16.63
C ASN A 85 7.09 -7.11 -15.20
N VAL A 86 6.22 -7.36 -14.20
CA VAL A 86 6.64 -7.61 -12.82
C VAL A 86 7.35 -8.96 -12.69
N THR A 87 6.85 -10.02 -13.34
CA THR A 87 7.49 -11.34 -13.33
C THR A 87 8.84 -11.35 -14.05
N ASP A 88 8.99 -10.61 -15.15
CA ASP A 88 10.27 -10.47 -15.83
C ASP A 88 11.28 -9.65 -15.00
N HIS A 89 10.82 -8.62 -14.30
CA HIS A 89 11.64 -7.90 -13.34
C HIS A 89 12.00 -8.75 -12.09
N MET A 90 11.11 -9.63 -11.64
CA MET A 90 11.41 -10.57 -10.55
C MET A 90 12.44 -11.63 -10.95
N ARG A 91 12.48 -12.07 -12.21
CA ARG A 91 13.54 -12.96 -12.74
C ARG A 91 14.93 -12.32 -12.69
N HIS A 92 15.02 -10.99 -12.74
CA HIS A 92 16.26 -10.23 -12.61
C HIS A 92 16.51 -9.68 -11.21
N PHE A 93 15.61 -9.96 -10.24
CA PHE A 93 15.79 -9.55 -8.87
C PHE A 93 16.97 -10.34 -8.25
N ARG A 94 18.07 -9.64 -8.01
CA ARG A 94 19.18 -10.17 -7.22
C ARG A 94 19.04 -9.60 -5.82
N PRO A 95 18.64 -10.42 -4.82
CA PRO A 95 18.58 -9.95 -3.45
C PRO A 95 19.96 -9.46 -3.03
N VAL A 96 19.96 -8.37 -2.27
CA VAL A 96 21.17 -7.93 -1.58
C VAL A 96 21.59 -9.02 -0.63
N ASN A 97 22.82 -9.49 -0.76
CA ASN A 97 23.37 -10.57 0.06
C ASN A 97 24.65 -10.09 0.75
N ILE A 98 24.62 -10.03 2.07
CA ILE A 98 25.80 -9.85 2.91
C ILE A 98 26.38 -11.23 3.18
N LYS A 99 27.55 -11.50 2.65
CA LYS A 99 28.26 -12.78 2.86
C LYS A 99 29.24 -12.65 4.02
N PRO A 100 29.43 -13.71 4.83
CA PRO A 100 30.48 -13.70 5.85
C PRO A 100 31.86 -13.60 5.18
N LYS A 101 32.74 -12.82 5.77
CA LYS A 101 34.16 -12.81 5.38
C LYS A 101 34.85 -14.04 5.98
N GLN A 102 35.64 -14.75 5.18
CA GLN A 102 36.38 -15.93 5.66
C GLN A 102 37.30 -15.53 6.82
N GLY A 103 37.27 -16.29 7.93
CA GLY A 103 38.13 -16.12 9.08
C GLY A 103 37.69 -15.17 10.18
N GLY A 104 36.46 -14.68 10.14
CA GLY A 104 35.96 -13.66 11.09
C GLY A 104 35.38 -14.22 12.39
N LYS A 105 36.22 -14.51 13.39
CA LYS A 105 35.75 -14.58 14.78
C LYS A 105 35.29 -13.18 15.19
N GLY A 106 34.01 -13.06 15.65
CA GLY A 106 33.43 -11.79 16.11
C GLY A 106 32.90 -10.86 15.04
N GLU A 107 32.61 -11.34 13.83
CA GLU A 107 31.89 -10.53 12.82
C GLU A 107 30.39 -10.41 13.15
N ALA A 108 29.84 -9.22 12.99
CA ALA A 108 28.40 -9.00 13.07
C ALA A 108 27.97 -7.90 12.07
N THR A 109 26.69 -7.95 11.64
CA THR A 109 26.03 -6.88 10.90
C THR A 109 25.11 -6.14 11.86
N ALA A 110 25.21 -4.82 11.93
CA ALA A 110 24.26 -4.00 12.66
C ALA A 110 23.01 -3.78 11.81
N MET A 111 21.84 -3.97 12.41
CA MET A 111 20.55 -3.79 11.79
C MET A 111 19.72 -2.79 12.61
N VAL A 112 19.19 -1.78 11.97
CA VAL A 112 18.42 -0.71 12.62
C VAL A 112 17.10 -0.51 11.91
N SER A 113 16.02 -0.52 12.67
CA SER A 113 14.70 -0.11 12.17
C SER A 113 14.55 1.40 12.30
N VAL A 114 14.10 2.03 11.23
CA VAL A 114 13.76 3.46 11.15
C VAL A 114 12.35 3.54 10.61
N THR A 115 11.38 3.92 11.46
CA THR A 115 9.95 3.82 11.14
C THR A 115 9.12 4.73 12.04
N ASP A 116 7.87 4.96 11.64
CA ASP A 116 6.85 5.61 12.47
C ASP A 116 7.34 6.95 13.05
N TRP A 117 7.90 7.79 12.17
CA TRP A 117 8.35 9.12 12.56
C TRP A 117 7.18 10.08 12.72
N HIS A 118 6.20 10.02 11.79
CA HIS A 118 5.06 10.94 11.73
C HIS A 118 5.52 12.39 11.92
N LEU A 119 6.54 12.77 11.17
CA LEU A 119 7.39 13.93 11.45
C LEU A 119 6.62 15.23 11.70
N GLU A 120 5.54 15.45 10.96
CA GLU A 120 4.74 16.67 10.99
C GLU A 120 3.57 16.64 11.98
N GLU A 121 3.29 15.50 12.63
CA GLU A 121 2.22 15.39 13.62
C GLU A 121 2.55 16.19 14.89
N THR A 122 1.52 16.64 15.59
CA THR A 122 1.65 17.26 16.90
C THR A 122 0.89 16.45 17.95
N VAL A 123 1.52 16.26 19.12
CA VAL A 123 0.90 15.66 20.30
C VAL A 123 0.92 16.68 21.44
N ASP A 124 -0.27 17.05 21.90
CA ASP A 124 -0.42 17.91 23.06
C ASP A 124 -0.19 17.10 24.34
N LEU A 125 0.69 17.61 25.19
CA LEU A 125 1.00 17.02 26.50
C LEU A 125 -0.25 16.73 27.34
N ALA A 126 -1.25 17.64 27.32
CA ALA A 126 -2.49 17.49 28.05
C ALA A 126 -3.39 16.38 27.46
N ALA A 127 -3.39 16.21 26.15
CA ALA A 127 -4.21 15.20 25.47
C ALA A 127 -3.76 13.75 25.80
N VAL A 128 -2.51 13.58 26.20
CA VAL A 128 -1.93 12.26 26.55
C VAL A 128 -1.54 12.17 28.03
N ASN A 129 -2.28 12.86 28.91
CA ASN A 129 -2.12 12.80 30.37
C ASN A 129 -0.71 13.18 30.88
N GLY A 130 -0.01 14.04 30.19
CA GLY A 130 1.30 14.55 30.60
C GLY A 130 2.48 13.61 30.35
N VAL A 131 2.29 12.52 29.58
CA VAL A 131 3.35 11.50 29.41
C VAL A 131 4.21 11.68 28.17
N ASN A 132 3.76 12.48 27.19
CA ASN A 132 4.50 12.75 25.95
C ASN A 132 4.09 14.09 25.35
N GLU A 133 5.01 14.73 24.68
CA GLU A 133 4.79 15.88 23.80
C GLU A 133 5.51 15.63 22.49
N PHE A 134 4.92 16.04 21.38
CA PHE A 134 5.55 15.94 20.09
C PHE A 134 5.22 17.15 19.20
N ASN A 135 6.21 17.63 18.52
CA ASN A 135 6.14 18.69 17.51
C ASN A 135 7.40 18.63 16.65
N LEU A 136 7.46 19.39 15.59
CA LEU A 136 8.57 19.38 14.64
C LEU A 136 9.95 19.57 15.29
N LYS A 137 10.04 20.45 16.29
CA LYS A 137 11.30 20.69 17.02
C LYS A 137 11.74 19.46 17.84
N ILE A 138 10.78 18.81 18.49
CA ILE A 138 11.02 17.58 19.25
C ILE A 138 11.37 16.43 18.29
N ALA A 139 10.66 16.32 17.16
CA ALA A 139 10.95 15.34 16.11
C ALA A 139 12.41 15.44 15.64
N GLN A 140 12.87 16.63 15.27
CA GLN A 140 14.25 16.87 14.83
C GLN A 140 15.29 16.51 15.91
N ARG A 141 15.02 16.88 17.16
CA ARG A 141 15.89 16.50 18.28
C ARG A 141 16.00 14.97 18.43
N ARG A 142 14.85 14.26 18.42
CA ARG A 142 14.78 12.80 18.56
C ARG A 142 15.47 12.09 17.39
N ILE A 143 15.26 12.58 16.16
CA ILE A 143 15.93 12.04 14.95
C ILE A 143 17.43 12.24 15.03
N LYS A 144 17.91 13.40 15.42
CA LYS A 144 19.34 13.65 15.63
C LYS A 144 19.91 12.70 16.69
N GLN A 145 19.22 12.54 17.81
CA GLN A 145 19.61 11.61 18.87
C GLN A 145 19.63 10.16 18.38
N LEU A 146 18.68 9.76 17.53
CA LEU A 146 18.69 8.43 16.90
C LEU A 146 19.99 8.15 16.15
N TRP A 147 20.38 9.06 15.24
CA TRP A 147 21.60 8.88 14.46
C TRP A 147 22.87 8.81 15.34
N GLN A 148 22.95 9.64 16.37
CA GLN A 148 24.03 9.62 17.35
C GLN A 148 24.05 8.32 18.16
N SER A 149 22.90 7.83 18.59
CA SER A 149 22.77 6.57 19.33
C SER A 149 23.15 5.36 18.49
N ILE A 150 22.82 5.35 17.19
CA ILE A 150 23.26 4.30 16.26
C ILE A 150 24.79 4.26 16.19
N ALA A 151 25.43 5.41 15.99
CA ALA A 151 26.90 5.50 15.92
C ALA A 151 27.54 5.03 17.22
N GLY A 152 27.04 5.48 18.36
CA GLY A 152 27.56 5.10 19.69
C GLY A 152 27.41 3.60 19.97
N LEU A 153 26.25 2.98 19.59
CA LEU A 153 26.08 1.53 19.75
C LEU A 153 26.98 0.72 18.83
N ILE A 154 27.20 1.16 17.59
CA ILE A 154 28.14 0.51 16.69
C ILE A 154 29.55 0.55 17.28
N ASP A 155 29.98 1.70 17.82
CA ASP A 155 31.28 1.84 18.45
C ASP A 155 31.43 0.92 19.69
N MET A 156 30.41 0.93 20.56
CA MET A 156 30.36 0.03 21.72
C MET A 156 30.46 -1.45 21.31
N CYS A 157 29.68 -1.87 20.30
CA CYS A 157 29.65 -3.25 19.84
C CYS A 157 30.95 -3.68 19.15
N ARG A 158 31.71 -2.75 18.57
CA ARG A 158 33.00 -3.00 17.95
C ARG A 158 34.09 -3.43 18.94
N SER A 159 33.90 -3.17 20.22
CA SER A 159 34.82 -3.72 21.26
C SER A 159 34.85 -5.25 21.26
N LYS A 160 33.82 -5.92 20.76
CA LYS A 160 33.66 -7.39 20.73
C LYS A 160 33.46 -7.97 19.34
N SER A 161 32.99 -7.18 18.38
CA SER A 161 32.63 -7.66 17.05
C SER A 161 33.08 -6.70 15.97
N ARG A 162 33.61 -7.22 14.86
CA ARG A 162 33.87 -6.41 13.67
C ARG A 162 32.55 -6.12 12.97
N ILE A 163 32.22 -4.84 12.85
CA ILE A 163 30.98 -4.37 12.17
C ILE A 163 31.43 -3.57 10.95
N ASP A 164 31.42 -4.22 9.80
CA ASP A 164 31.76 -3.63 8.49
C ASP A 164 30.49 -3.20 7.72
N GLU A 165 29.38 -3.88 7.97
CA GLU A 165 28.11 -3.69 7.27
C GLU A 165 27.04 -3.16 8.24
N LEU A 166 26.27 -2.17 7.79
CA LEU A 166 25.14 -1.59 8.49
C LEU A 166 23.89 -1.70 7.61
N VAL A 167 22.81 -2.18 8.17
CA VAL A 167 21.49 -2.23 7.51
C VAL A 167 20.56 -1.22 8.18
N ILE A 168 20.16 -0.19 7.47
CA ILE A 168 19.15 0.78 7.90
C ILE A 168 17.83 0.44 7.22
N MET A 169 16.92 -0.15 7.96
CA MET A 169 15.61 -0.60 7.44
C MET A 169 14.60 0.55 7.55
N LEU A 170 14.23 1.16 6.43
CA LEU A 170 13.17 2.18 6.39
C LEU A 170 11.83 1.45 6.28
N LEU A 171 11.07 1.40 7.38
CA LEU A 171 9.86 0.58 7.48
C LEU A 171 8.56 1.36 7.32
N GLY A 172 8.62 2.61 6.84
CA GLY A 172 7.46 3.43 6.51
C GLY A 172 6.94 4.32 7.63
N ASP A 173 5.86 5.03 7.33
CA ASP A 173 5.22 6.03 8.17
C ASP A 173 6.19 7.11 8.68
N LEU A 174 7.08 7.56 7.78
CA LEU A 174 7.98 8.68 8.05
C LEU A 174 7.23 10.01 7.99
N VAL A 175 6.22 10.08 7.12
CA VAL A 175 5.27 11.18 6.96
C VAL A 175 3.92 10.74 7.49
N ASN A 176 3.23 11.61 8.26
CA ASN A 176 1.89 11.34 8.77
C ASN A 176 0.81 11.46 7.68
N GLY A 177 0.96 12.42 6.78
CA GLY A 177 0.04 12.64 5.67
C GLY A 177 -1.33 13.16 6.08
N TRP A 178 -2.32 12.99 5.18
CA TRP A 178 -3.70 13.47 5.37
C TRP A 178 -4.73 12.35 5.19
N ILE A 179 -4.43 11.16 5.67
CA ILE A 179 -5.32 10.01 5.50
C ILE A 179 -6.55 10.02 6.43
N HIS A 180 -6.51 10.81 7.49
CA HIS A 180 -7.59 11.08 8.41
C HIS A 180 -7.82 12.59 8.49
N GLU A 181 -9.08 13.02 8.64
CA GLU A 181 -9.45 14.44 8.70
C GLU A 181 -8.81 15.17 9.89
N GLU A 182 -8.56 14.47 10.99
CA GLU A 182 -7.89 15.00 12.17
C GLU A 182 -6.47 15.50 11.88
N PHE A 183 -5.77 14.89 10.92
CA PHE A 183 -4.41 15.30 10.54
C PHE A 183 -4.34 16.62 9.76
N LEU A 184 -5.45 17.06 9.17
CA LEU A 184 -5.54 18.40 8.60
C LEU A 184 -5.41 19.50 9.67
N VAL A 185 -5.72 19.19 10.93
CA VAL A 185 -5.66 20.11 12.05
C VAL A 185 -4.41 19.91 12.90
N SER A 186 -3.97 18.66 13.10
CA SER A 186 -2.85 18.33 13.97
C SER A 186 -1.48 18.43 13.31
N ASN A 187 -1.38 18.27 11.97
CA ASN A 187 -0.10 18.35 11.29
C ASN A 187 0.42 19.79 11.19
N SER A 188 1.68 19.98 11.54
CA SER A 188 2.37 21.28 11.47
C SER A 188 2.90 21.63 10.08
N LEU A 189 2.98 20.67 9.16
CA LEU A 189 3.41 20.82 7.77
C LEU A 189 2.42 20.12 6.83
N THR A 190 2.38 20.57 5.58
CA THR A 190 1.72 19.80 4.51
C THR A 190 2.53 18.55 4.16
N PRO A 191 1.91 17.47 3.62
CA PRO A 191 2.65 16.27 3.26
C PRO A 191 3.82 16.48 2.27
N PRO A 192 3.73 17.39 1.26
CA PRO A 192 4.89 17.73 0.45
C PRO A 192 6.04 18.38 1.24
N GLU A 193 5.73 19.32 2.16
CA GLU A 193 6.74 19.95 3.02
C GLU A 193 7.37 18.93 3.97
N ALA A 194 6.56 18.07 4.59
CA ALA A 194 7.03 16.96 5.42
C ALA A 194 7.93 16.00 4.64
N THR A 195 7.57 15.69 3.38
CA THR A 195 8.38 14.85 2.48
C THR A 195 9.78 15.43 2.28
N LEU A 196 9.88 16.74 2.00
CA LEU A 196 11.18 17.39 1.85
C LEU A 196 11.97 17.39 3.16
N ARG A 197 11.31 17.64 4.27
CA ARG A 197 11.96 17.64 5.58
C ARG A 197 12.48 16.26 5.97
N VAL A 198 11.68 15.19 5.78
CA VAL A 198 12.09 13.79 6.01
C VAL A 198 13.27 13.43 5.12
N PHE A 199 13.24 13.84 3.85
CA PHE A 199 14.36 13.65 2.93
C PHE A 199 15.66 14.27 3.47
N ASP A 200 15.62 15.52 3.91
CA ASP A 200 16.78 16.24 4.46
C ASP A 200 17.34 15.53 5.72
N GLU A 201 16.46 15.11 6.64
CA GLU A 201 16.85 14.40 7.87
C GLU A 201 17.48 13.04 7.56
N LEU A 202 16.98 12.31 6.56
CA LEU A 202 17.54 11.02 6.13
C LEU A 202 18.88 11.19 5.41
N VAL A 203 19.01 12.18 4.52
CA VAL A 203 20.29 12.51 3.86
C VAL A 203 21.35 12.85 4.90
N SER A 204 21.01 13.73 5.85
CA SER A 204 21.91 14.14 6.93
C SER A 204 22.32 12.97 7.80
N GLY A 205 21.35 12.13 8.24
CA GLY A 205 21.61 11.00 9.11
C GLY A 205 22.45 9.90 8.44
N LEU A 206 22.11 9.52 7.21
CA LEU A 206 22.85 8.50 6.47
C LEU A 206 24.27 8.97 6.14
N SER A 207 24.44 10.25 5.77
CA SER A 207 25.76 10.84 5.55
C SER A 207 26.59 10.89 6.83
N PHE A 208 25.98 11.23 7.97
CA PHE A 208 26.60 11.19 9.29
C PHE A 208 27.07 9.77 9.62
N LEU A 209 26.24 8.74 9.44
CA LEU A 209 26.64 7.35 9.70
C LEU A 209 27.79 6.89 8.79
N LEU A 210 27.77 7.23 7.51
CA LEU A 210 28.87 6.93 6.59
C LEU A 210 30.22 7.54 7.03
N LYS A 211 30.18 8.72 7.66
CA LYS A 211 31.36 9.44 8.12
C LYS A 211 31.84 8.94 9.48
N GLU A 212 30.92 8.84 10.45
CA GLU A 212 31.28 8.67 11.87
C GLU A 212 31.43 7.19 12.29
N THR A 213 30.70 6.27 11.65
CA THR A 213 30.72 4.87 12.10
C THR A 213 31.89 4.06 11.53
N GLY A 214 32.53 4.51 10.45
CA GLY A 214 33.60 3.75 9.78
C GLY A 214 33.12 2.40 9.22
N VAL A 215 31.82 2.17 9.03
CA VAL A 215 31.30 1.00 8.30
C VAL A 215 31.69 1.09 6.83
N LYS A 216 31.91 -0.06 6.22
CA LYS A 216 32.32 -0.13 4.80
C LYS A 216 31.15 0.08 3.87
N ASN A 217 29.98 -0.43 4.25
CA ASN A 217 28.77 -0.30 3.45
C ASN A 217 27.53 -0.09 4.34
N ILE A 218 26.58 0.68 3.81
CA ILE A 218 25.24 0.81 4.36
C ILE A 218 24.26 0.26 3.32
N ILE A 219 23.39 -0.65 3.73
CA ILE A 219 22.29 -1.17 2.92
C ILE A 219 21.00 -0.60 3.49
N VAL A 220 20.19 -0.01 2.64
CA VAL A 220 18.93 0.65 3.01
C VAL A 220 17.75 -0.05 2.33
N PRO A 221 17.27 -1.17 2.88
CA PRO A 221 16.03 -1.77 2.41
C PRO A 221 14.83 -0.97 2.90
N CYS A 222 13.85 -0.77 2.01
CA CYS A 222 12.73 0.10 2.25
C CYS A 222 11.39 -0.65 2.08
N VAL A 223 10.41 -0.30 2.91
CA VAL A 223 8.98 -0.60 2.73
C VAL A 223 8.19 0.66 3.06
N CYS A 224 7.01 0.80 2.47
CA CYS A 224 6.16 1.96 2.69
C CYS A 224 5.11 1.67 3.78
N GLY A 225 4.80 2.69 4.56
CA GLY A 225 3.75 2.65 5.55
C GLY A 225 2.35 2.91 4.98
N ASN A 226 1.40 3.12 5.87
CA ASN A 226 0.03 3.39 5.48
C ASN A 226 -0.37 4.87 5.59
N HIS A 227 0.36 5.67 6.36
CA HIS A 227 0.03 7.08 6.61
C HIS A 227 0.40 7.99 5.42
N GLY A 228 1.57 7.84 4.84
CA GLY A 228 2.02 8.65 3.70
C GLY A 228 1.30 8.40 2.37
N ARG A 229 0.21 7.62 2.32
CA ARG A 229 -0.50 7.34 1.06
C ARG A 229 -1.24 8.55 0.53
N ILE A 230 -1.24 8.70 -0.81
CA ILE A 230 -1.98 9.76 -1.52
C ILE A 230 -3.42 9.36 -1.87
N THR A 231 -3.83 8.12 -1.54
CA THR A 231 -5.15 7.57 -1.85
C THR A 231 -6.02 7.52 -0.60
N LYS A 232 -7.33 7.74 -0.75
CA LYS A 232 -8.29 7.70 0.36
C LYS A 232 -8.31 6.33 1.07
N ARG A 233 -8.11 5.24 0.31
CA ARG A 233 -8.03 3.87 0.85
C ARG A 233 -6.72 3.23 0.41
N LYS A 234 -6.13 2.38 1.27
CA LYS A 234 -4.97 1.59 0.89
C LYS A 234 -5.31 0.68 -0.29
N MET A 235 -4.48 0.69 -1.30
CA MET A 235 -4.61 -0.15 -2.48
C MET A 235 -3.69 -1.37 -2.35
N SER A 236 -4.17 -2.55 -2.73
CA SER A 236 -3.33 -3.76 -2.77
C SER A 236 -2.39 -3.79 -3.98
N LYS A 237 -2.76 -3.06 -5.05
CA LYS A 237 -1.93 -2.94 -6.27
C LYS A 237 -1.23 -1.60 -6.24
N LYS A 238 0.08 -1.59 -6.56
CA LYS A 238 0.92 -0.38 -6.52
C LYS A 238 0.91 0.32 -5.16
N SER A 239 0.80 -0.45 -4.08
CA SER A 239 0.69 0.07 -2.72
C SER A 239 1.88 0.95 -2.35
N ALA A 240 3.09 0.59 -2.75
CA ALA A 240 4.29 1.38 -2.51
C ALA A 240 4.28 2.69 -3.31
N GLU A 241 4.06 2.64 -4.62
CA GLU A 241 4.19 3.77 -5.57
C GLU A 241 3.18 4.91 -5.32
N THR A 242 2.17 4.67 -4.48
CA THR A 242 1.13 5.64 -4.13
C THR A 242 1.34 6.25 -2.74
N THR A 243 2.60 6.34 -2.28
CA THR A 243 2.96 6.89 -0.98
C THR A 243 4.06 7.93 -1.07
N TYR A 244 4.09 8.88 -0.13
CA TYR A 244 5.20 9.81 0.04
C TYR A 244 6.49 9.11 0.48
N ASP A 245 6.40 8.03 1.26
CA ASP A 245 7.56 7.20 1.63
C ASP A 245 8.29 6.72 0.38
N TRP A 246 7.56 6.18 -0.61
CA TRP A 246 8.17 5.74 -1.87
C TRP A 246 8.89 6.87 -2.60
N LEU A 247 8.27 8.05 -2.64
CA LEU A 247 8.88 9.24 -3.26
C LEU A 247 10.18 9.62 -2.55
N ILE A 248 10.17 9.64 -1.22
CA ILE A 248 11.37 9.90 -0.40
C ILE A 248 12.48 8.90 -0.73
N TYR A 249 12.16 7.60 -0.78
CA TYR A 249 13.15 6.56 -1.04
C TYR A 249 13.75 6.66 -2.45
N GLN A 250 12.93 7.01 -3.45
CA GLN A 250 13.40 7.28 -4.82
C GLN A 250 14.34 8.49 -4.87
N LEU A 251 14.00 9.56 -4.16
CA LEU A 251 14.82 10.77 -4.08
C LEU A 251 16.14 10.49 -3.39
N LEU A 252 16.15 9.75 -2.26
CA LEU A 252 17.34 9.36 -1.54
C LEU A 252 18.30 8.54 -2.42
N ALA A 253 17.78 7.50 -3.10
CA ALA A 253 18.59 6.66 -3.95
C ALA A 253 19.28 7.48 -5.06
N ARG A 254 18.52 8.36 -5.74
CA ARG A 254 19.05 9.25 -6.78
C ARG A 254 20.04 10.25 -6.23
N TRP A 255 19.78 10.81 -5.05
CA TRP A 255 20.68 11.80 -4.43
C TRP A 255 22.04 11.18 -4.14
N PHE A 256 22.10 10.02 -3.47
CA PHE A 256 23.37 9.35 -3.16
C PHE A 256 24.10 8.86 -4.43
N GLU A 257 23.36 8.43 -5.45
CA GLU A 257 23.90 8.09 -6.76
C GLU A 257 24.56 9.31 -7.43
N THR A 258 23.89 10.48 -7.43
CA THR A 258 24.44 11.72 -8.02
C THR A 258 25.66 12.25 -7.26
N GLN A 259 25.76 11.98 -5.95
CA GLN A 259 26.96 12.27 -5.15
C GLN A 259 28.10 11.29 -5.41
N GLY A 260 27.87 10.24 -6.20
CA GLY A 260 28.88 9.19 -6.44
C GLY A 260 29.19 8.32 -5.22
N GLU A 261 28.34 8.29 -4.20
CA GLU A 261 28.54 7.52 -2.98
C GLU A 261 28.23 6.03 -3.20
N LYS A 262 29.27 5.21 -3.33
CA LYS A 262 29.16 3.78 -3.67
C LYS A 262 29.00 2.88 -2.43
N ARG A 263 29.24 3.40 -1.23
CA ARG A 263 29.13 2.64 0.02
C ARG A 263 27.68 2.50 0.51
N ILE A 264 26.73 3.25 -0.07
CA ILE A 264 25.32 3.13 0.28
C ILE A 264 24.53 2.53 -0.87
N ARG A 265 23.63 1.60 -0.55
CA ARG A 265 22.79 0.94 -1.54
C ARG A 265 21.36 0.80 -1.05
N PHE A 266 20.41 1.27 -1.85
CA PHE A 266 18.98 1.18 -1.56
C PHE A 266 18.36 -0.06 -2.19
N VAL A 267 17.45 -0.72 -1.43
CA VAL A 267 16.55 -1.75 -1.93
C VAL A 267 15.13 -1.17 -1.90
N LEU A 268 14.71 -0.62 -3.03
CA LEU A 268 13.46 0.14 -3.16
C LEU A 268 12.25 -0.79 -3.18
N PRO A 269 11.14 -0.43 -2.49
CA PRO A 269 9.98 -1.28 -2.39
C PRO A 269 9.20 -1.33 -3.72
N ARG A 270 8.64 -2.50 -4.00
CA ARG A 270 7.73 -2.75 -5.13
C ARG A 270 6.33 -3.19 -4.67
N GLY A 271 6.15 -3.36 -3.38
CA GLY A 271 4.91 -3.79 -2.75
C GLY A 271 5.03 -3.68 -1.23
N ASP A 272 4.21 -4.41 -0.51
CA ASP A 272 4.10 -4.34 0.95
C ASP A 272 5.27 -5.00 1.69
N MET A 273 6.15 -5.73 0.97
CA MET A 273 7.26 -6.46 1.58
C MET A 273 8.54 -6.31 0.78
N THR A 274 9.64 -6.21 1.50
CA THR A 274 11.00 -6.26 0.94
C THR A 274 11.77 -7.39 1.61
N TYR A 275 12.58 -8.09 0.84
CA TYR A 275 13.42 -9.19 1.32
C TYR A 275 14.89 -8.87 1.06
N ILE A 276 15.71 -9.10 2.08
CA ILE A 276 17.17 -9.08 1.95
C ILE A 276 17.74 -10.36 2.52
N LYS A 277 18.99 -10.64 2.20
CA LYS A 277 19.74 -11.75 2.78
C LYS A 277 20.93 -11.21 3.56
N VAL A 278 20.97 -11.52 4.84
CA VAL A 278 22.10 -11.21 5.73
C VAL A 278 22.72 -12.53 6.14
N TYR A 279 23.96 -12.77 5.68
CA TYR A 279 24.62 -14.07 5.77
C TYR A 279 23.80 -15.17 5.10
N ASP A 280 23.38 -16.20 5.83
CA ASP A 280 22.53 -17.30 5.38
C ASP A 280 21.03 -17.04 5.67
N LYS A 281 20.71 -15.97 6.39
CA LYS A 281 19.37 -15.66 6.87
C LYS A 281 18.59 -14.79 5.88
N VAL A 282 17.37 -15.17 5.62
CA VAL A 282 16.41 -14.38 4.84
C VAL A 282 15.64 -13.48 5.80
N ILE A 283 15.72 -12.18 5.55
CA ILE A 283 15.06 -11.13 6.35
C ILE A 283 13.90 -10.58 5.55
N ARG A 284 12.70 -10.61 6.13
CA ARG A 284 11.50 -9.95 5.61
C ARG A 284 11.28 -8.64 6.33
N LEU A 285 11.03 -7.60 5.55
CA LEU A 285 10.60 -6.30 6.02
C LEU A 285 9.16 -6.05 5.57
N THR A 286 8.33 -5.55 6.45
CA THR A 286 6.98 -5.08 6.14
C THR A 286 6.62 -3.98 7.13
N HIS A 287 5.70 -3.07 6.76
CA HIS A 287 5.28 -2.05 7.72
C HIS A 287 4.46 -2.66 8.88
N GLY A 288 3.51 -3.56 8.58
CA GLY A 288 2.71 -4.27 9.59
C GLY A 288 1.23 -3.91 9.61
N ASP A 289 0.79 -2.88 8.92
CA ASP A 289 -0.59 -2.37 8.88
C ASP A 289 -1.62 -3.36 8.28
N ASN A 290 -1.15 -4.35 7.54
CA ASN A 290 -1.97 -5.43 7.01
C ASN A 290 -2.27 -6.54 8.04
N ILE A 291 -1.67 -6.47 9.24
CA ILE A 291 -1.94 -7.38 10.37
C ILE A 291 -3.04 -6.77 11.22
N ARG A 292 -4.24 -7.30 11.11
CA ARG A 292 -5.40 -6.79 11.87
C ARG A 292 -5.38 -7.28 13.31
N TYR A 293 -5.40 -6.34 14.26
CA TYR A 293 -5.56 -6.58 15.69
C TYR A 293 -6.62 -5.65 16.27
N GLN A 294 -7.57 -6.19 17.00
CA GLN A 294 -8.71 -5.46 17.59
C GLN A 294 -8.85 -5.68 19.10
N GLY A 295 -7.74 -5.91 19.81
CA GLY A 295 -7.74 -6.00 21.26
C GLY A 295 -8.12 -7.37 21.84
N GLY A 296 -7.73 -8.47 21.20
CA GLY A 296 -7.95 -9.83 21.74
C GLY A 296 -6.89 -10.28 22.74
N ILE A 297 -7.14 -11.42 23.41
CA ILE A 297 -6.19 -12.09 24.32
C ILE A 297 -4.89 -12.41 23.56
N GLY A 298 -3.75 -12.16 24.19
CA GLY A 298 -2.41 -12.36 23.61
C GLY A 298 -1.90 -11.18 22.78
N GLY A 299 -2.63 -10.06 22.78
CA GLY A 299 -2.19 -8.84 22.12
C GLY A 299 -1.95 -9.04 20.60
N VAL A 300 -1.04 -8.27 20.06
CA VAL A 300 -0.63 -8.36 18.64
C VAL A 300 0.13 -9.66 18.31
N HIS A 301 0.66 -10.39 19.29
CA HIS A 301 1.45 -11.60 19.08
C HIS A 301 0.72 -12.67 18.27
N ILE A 302 -0.53 -12.98 18.61
CA ILE A 302 -1.31 -14.04 17.93
C ILE A 302 -1.59 -13.68 16.45
N PRO A 303 -2.16 -12.52 16.11
CA PRO A 303 -2.38 -12.16 14.71
C PRO A 303 -1.07 -12.01 13.93
N LEU A 304 -0.01 -11.50 14.56
CA LEU A 304 1.32 -11.43 13.96
C LEU A 304 1.84 -12.83 13.61
N ARG A 305 1.85 -13.77 14.58
CA ARG A 305 2.31 -15.15 14.35
C ARG A 305 1.55 -15.81 13.20
N LYS A 306 0.22 -15.70 13.19
CA LYS A 306 -0.62 -16.22 12.10
C LYS A 306 -0.27 -15.61 10.73
N ALA A 307 0.04 -14.32 10.68
CA ALA A 307 0.44 -13.67 9.44
C ALA A 307 1.80 -14.19 8.95
N LEU A 308 2.80 -14.25 9.85
CA LEU A 308 4.13 -14.76 9.54
C LEU A 308 4.10 -16.20 9.03
N ASP A 309 3.34 -17.09 9.67
CA ASP A 309 3.19 -18.47 9.26
C ASP A 309 2.58 -18.58 7.87
N ARG A 310 1.54 -17.76 7.57
CA ARG A 310 0.93 -17.75 6.25
C ARG A 310 1.86 -17.21 5.17
N TRP A 311 2.57 -16.13 5.43
CA TRP A 311 3.55 -15.58 4.48
C TRP A 311 4.70 -16.55 4.22
N ASN A 312 5.10 -17.32 5.23
CA ASN A 312 6.15 -18.33 5.11
C ASN A 312 5.75 -19.52 4.21
N THR A 313 4.46 -19.72 3.92
CA THR A 313 4.03 -20.72 2.93
C THR A 313 4.38 -20.32 1.51
N CYS A 314 4.54 -19.02 1.22
CA CYS A 314 4.91 -18.49 -0.09
C CYS A 314 6.43 -18.23 -0.17
N THR A 315 6.93 -17.38 0.74
CA THR A 315 8.36 -17.03 0.81
C THR A 315 8.79 -17.08 2.26
N ARG A 316 9.59 -18.08 2.61
CA ARG A 316 10.09 -18.25 3.98
C ARG A 316 11.09 -17.15 4.33
N ALA A 317 10.92 -16.56 5.51
CA ALA A 317 11.90 -15.69 6.14
C ALA A 317 12.32 -16.26 7.49
N ASP A 318 13.58 -16.04 7.85
CA ASP A 318 14.14 -16.43 9.14
C ASP A 318 13.85 -15.36 10.20
N TYR A 319 13.84 -14.08 9.79
CA TYR A 319 13.53 -12.95 10.65
C TYR A 319 12.59 -11.96 9.95
N ASN A 320 11.77 -11.26 10.76
CA ASN A 320 10.77 -10.32 10.27
C ASN A 320 10.89 -9.01 11.05
N TYR A 321 10.98 -7.88 10.34
CA TYR A 321 11.05 -6.54 10.94
C TYR A 321 9.83 -5.71 10.54
N LEU A 322 9.22 -5.05 11.55
CA LEU A 322 7.96 -4.33 11.40
C LEU A 322 7.99 -3.00 12.16
N GLY A 323 7.17 -2.05 11.70
CA GLY A 323 6.77 -0.82 12.40
C GLY A 323 5.30 -0.86 12.82
N HIS A 324 4.57 0.23 12.54
CA HIS A 324 3.12 0.41 12.64
C HIS A 324 2.52 0.43 14.06
N TRP A 325 2.95 -0.45 14.94
CA TRP A 325 2.33 -0.62 16.25
C TRP A 325 2.91 0.31 17.32
N HIS A 326 3.87 1.15 16.97
CA HIS A 326 4.56 2.08 17.87
C HIS A 326 5.11 1.41 19.15
N THR A 327 5.36 0.10 19.07
CA THR A 327 5.73 -0.73 20.22
C THR A 327 7.02 -1.47 19.92
N ASN A 328 8.05 -1.25 20.74
CA ASN A 328 9.28 -2.02 20.66
C ASN A 328 9.04 -3.39 21.30
N LEU A 329 9.00 -4.42 20.48
CA LEU A 329 8.68 -5.78 20.88
C LEU A 329 9.54 -6.77 20.10
N SER A 330 10.14 -7.72 20.82
CA SER A 330 10.99 -8.77 20.27
C SER A 330 10.38 -10.15 20.49
N GLY A 331 10.26 -10.92 19.41
CA GLY A 331 9.99 -12.35 19.45
C GLY A 331 11.19 -13.16 19.02
N GLU A 332 11.03 -14.45 18.86
CA GLU A 332 12.09 -15.36 18.41
C GLU A 332 12.57 -15.01 16.98
N ASP A 333 11.64 -14.78 16.06
CA ASP A 333 11.87 -14.54 14.63
C ASP A 333 11.28 -13.23 14.12
N TYR A 334 10.94 -12.29 15.00
CA TYR A 334 10.47 -10.97 14.62
C TYR A 334 10.91 -9.88 15.58
N ARG A 335 10.97 -8.66 15.05
CA ARG A 335 11.20 -7.42 15.77
C ARG A 335 10.19 -6.38 15.31
N MET A 336 9.49 -5.79 16.25
CA MET A 336 8.68 -4.60 16.04
C MET A 336 9.43 -3.41 16.61
N SER A 337 9.45 -2.33 15.89
CA SER A 337 10.08 -1.09 16.34
C SER A 337 9.08 -0.21 17.07
N GLY A 338 9.56 0.54 18.04
CA GLY A 338 8.85 1.70 18.57
C GLY A 338 8.78 2.82 17.53
N SER A 339 8.32 3.99 17.95
CA SER A 339 8.14 5.17 17.09
C SER A 339 8.93 6.37 17.59
N ILE A 340 9.21 7.32 16.70
CA ILE A 340 9.81 8.63 17.04
C ILE A 340 8.77 9.55 17.69
N ILE A 341 7.54 9.51 17.21
CA ILE A 341 6.44 10.30 17.79
C ILE A 341 6.20 9.91 19.28
N GLY A 342 6.37 8.63 19.64
CA GLY A 342 6.11 8.14 20.99
C GLY A 342 4.63 7.92 21.27
N TYR A 343 4.25 8.03 22.56
CA TYR A 343 2.87 7.79 22.99
C TYR A 343 1.97 8.96 22.61
N ASN A 344 0.91 8.67 21.85
CA ASN A 344 -0.03 9.66 21.34
C ASN A 344 -1.50 9.23 21.57
N GLU A 345 -2.46 10.01 21.11
CA GLU A 345 -3.89 9.75 21.25
C GLU A 345 -4.30 8.42 20.60
N PHE A 346 -3.65 8.02 19.51
CA PHE A 346 -3.86 6.71 18.91
C PHE A 346 -3.47 5.58 19.87
N CYS A 347 -2.34 5.70 20.56
CA CYS A 347 -1.92 4.74 21.57
C CYS A 347 -2.96 4.55 22.68
N ILE A 348 -3.57 5.65 23.14
CA ILE A 348 -4.67 5.60 24.15
C ILE A 348 -5.86 4.82 23.57
N ARG A 349 -6.27 5.11 22.35
CA ARG A 349 -7.43 4.47 21.68
C ARG A 349 -7.26 2.96 21.50
N ILE A 350 -6.07 2.51 21.10
CA ILE A 350 -5.77 1.09 20.93
C ILE A 350 -5.37 0.40 22.23
N LYS A 351 -5.31 1.13 23.36
CA LYS A 351 -4.87 0.63 24.67
C LYS A 351 -3.45 0.07 24.65
N ALA A 352 -2.55 0.73 23.90
CA ALA A 352 -1.15 0.37 23.87
C ALA A 352 -0.52 0.57 25.24
N GLN A 353 0.42 -0.30 25.58
CA GLN A 353 1.25 -0.10 26.76
C GLN A 353 2.16 1.13 26.52
N PHE A 354 2.32 1.96 27.53
CA PHE A 354 3.24 3.08 27.46
C PHE A 354 4.68 2.61 27.23
N GLN A 355 5.33 3.20 26.25
CA GLN A 355 6.77 3.05 25.99
C GLN A 355 7.38 4.40 25.66
N LEU A 356 8.65 4.57 26.01
CA LEU A 356 9.41 5.74 25.59
C LEU A 356 9.62 5.73 24.07
N PRO A 357 9.69 6.91 23.43
CA PRO A 357 10.03 7.00 22.02
C PRO A 357 11.34 6.26 21.73
N SER A 358 11.30 5.33 20.80
CA SER A 358 12.46 4.47 20.52
C SER A 358 12.41 3.86 19.13
N GLN A 359 13.59 3.43 18.66
CA GLN A 359 13.72 2.59 17.48
C GLN A 359 14.45 1.29 17.86
N ALA A 360 14.43 0.28 17.00
CA ALA A 360 15.04 -1.01 17.29
C ALA A 360 16.44 -1.11 16.64
N PHE A 361 17.43 -1.54 17.42
CA PHE A 361 18.77 -1.92 16.97
C PHE A 361 19.01 -3.39 17.27
N GLU A 362 19.63 -4.12 16.35
CA GLU A 362 19.95 -5.53 16.53
C GLU A 362 21.29 -5.89 15.86
N LEU A 363 22.00 -6.84 16.44
CA LEU A 363 23.18 -7.46 15.84
C LEU A 363 22.83 -8.82 15.24
N GLN A 364 23.14 -9.01 13.97
CA GLN A 364 23.08 -10.30 13.29
C GLN A 364 24.48 -10.91 13.22
N HIS A 365 24.65 -12.07 13.83
CA HIS A 365 25.89 -12.85 13.81
C HIS A 365 25.83 -13.94 12.74
N PRO A 366 26.88 -14.21 11.96
CA PRO A 366 26.82 -15.18 10.86
C PRO A 366 26.45 -16.60 11.29
N ARG A 367 26.84 -17.03 12.51
CA ARG A 367 26.54 -18.37 13.03
C ARG A 367 25.29 -18.43 13.90
N TYR A 368 25.06 -17.41 14.73
CA TYR A 368 24.05 -17.47 15.78
C TYR A 368 22.79 -16.67 15.47
N GLY A 369 22.74 -15.95 14.33
CA GLY A 369 21.64 -15.08 13.96
C GLY A 369 21.54 -13.85 14.87
N ALA A 370 20.36 -13.49 15.32
CA ALA A 370 20.13 -12.35 16.21
C ALA A 370 20.75 -12.57 17.59
N THR A 371 21.78 -11.78 17.96
CA THR A 371 22.57 -11.96 19.18
C THR A 371 22.52 -10.81 20.16
N GLY A 372 22.01 -9.65 19.77
CA GLY A 372 21.86 -8.49 20.64
C GLY A 372 20.76 -7.60 20.11
N ALA A 373 19.78 -7.28 20.94
CA ALA A 373 18.68 -6.37 20.60
C ALA A 373 18.62 -5.24 21.64
N PHE A 374 18.61 -3.99 21.17
CA PHE A 374 18.61 -2.80 22.01
C PHE A 374 17.52 -1.82 21.56
N PRO A 375 16.72 -1.27 22.48
CA PRO A 375 15.92 -0.11 22.18
C PRO A 375 16.83 1.13 22.07
N LEU A 376 16.76 1.84 20.96
CA LEU A 376 17.36 3.17 20.80
C LEU A 376 16.37 4.20 21.33
N ILE A 377 16.47 4.52 22.62
CA ILE A 377 15.59 5.50 23.27
C ILE A 377 16.01 6.90 22.83
N VAL A 378 15.02 7.72 22.43
CA VAL A 378 15.19 9.07 21.86
C VAL A 378 14.32 10.12 22.56
N SER A 379 14.20 10.03 23.85
CA SER A 379 13.35 10.91 24.68
C SER A 379 13.95 12.32 24.87
#